data_45774c6d5ca5dd1102391452d1826a45
#
_entry.id   45774c6d5ca5dd1102391452d1826a45
#
_cell.length_a   1.000
_cell.length_b   1.000
_cell.length_c   1.000
_cell.angle_alpha   90.00
_cell.angle_beta   90.00
_cell.angle_gamma   90.00
#
_symmetry.space_group_name_H-M   'P 1'
#
loop_
_entity.id
_entity.type
_entity.pdbx_description
1 polymer ?
#
loop_
_entity_poly.entity_id
_entity_poly.type
_entity_poly.pdbx_seq_one_letter_code
_entity_poly.pdbx_strand_id
1 'polypeptide(L)'
;MRLTEEFFWHIHCDNYLEMVKSRVGPSVRRNAEHLSALHTLHHATLTIIRLFAPFIPFVTGTLHDIFEGAVDDTVHARGKWPRLADHADPQLDRNLGDAFVEIVSAGRKVKSDLAVSLRSPVTTLTISPGNGDMEVEQISGLLGGTSEDLRLMLNANVLTWSEIVPHGQPNALSPDERFRVGLQMAQPENTMNR
;
A
#
# COMPACT_ATOMS: atom_id res chain seq x y z
N MET A 1 15.06 14.25 -9.97
CA MET A 1 15.41 12.85 -9.75
C MET A 1 15.11 12.38 -8.34
N ARG A 2 15.61 13.01 -7.28
CA ARG A 2 15.38 12.58 -5.88
C ARG A 2 13.91 12.30 -5.53
N LEU A 3 12.99 13.20 -5.84
CA LEU A 3 11.55 12.99 -5.57
C LEU A 3 10.98 11.77 -6.32
N THR A 4 11.44 11.52 -7.55
CA THR A 4 11.00 10.36 -8.35
C THR A 4 11.55 9.07 -7.74
N GLU A 5 12.79 9.06 -7.24
CA GLU A 5 13.38 7.93 -6.53
C GLU A 5 12.68 7.65 -5.21
N GLU A 6 12.40 8.68 -4.41
CA GLU A 6 11.65 8.58 -3.15
C GLU A 6 10.25 7.99 -3.40
N PHE A 7 9.53 8.50 -4.40
CA PHE A 7 8.23 7.96 -4.80
C PHE A 7 8.34 6.50 -5.25
N PHE A 8 9.31 6.20 -6.15
CA PHE A 8 9.50 4.86 -6.68
C PHE A 8 9.76 3.83 -5.58
N TRP A 9 10.73 4.08 -4.70
CA TRP A 9 11.09 3.13 -3.66
C TRP A 9 10.06 3.07 -2.53
N HIS A 10 9.75 4.21 -1.91
CA HIS A 10 8.99 4.22 -0.66
C HIS A 10 7.48 4.17 -0.85
N ILE A 11 6.96 4.73 -1.94
CA ILE A 11 5.51 4.72 -2.17
C ILE A 11 5.13 3.56 -3.10
N HIS A 12 5.75 3.49 -4.28
CA HIS A 12 5.36 2.52 -5.28
C HIS A 12 5.80 1.09 -4.91
N CYS A 13 7.10 0.88 -4.63
CA CYS A 13 7.62 -0.47 -4.37
C CYS A 13 7.26 -0.98 -2.97
N ASP A 14 7.53 -0.19 -1.92
CA ASP A 14 7.36 -0.66 -0.53
C ASP A 14 5.89 -0.77 -0.09
N ASN A 15 5.00 0.02 -0.69
CA ASN A 15 3.61 0.07 -0.29
C ASN A 15 2.65 -0.33 -1.41
N TYR A 16 2.61 0.38 -2.53
CA TYR A 16 1.55 0.18 -3.53
C TYR A 16 1.60 -1.21 -4.19
N LEU A 17 2.78 -1.71 -4.57
CA LEU A 17 2.90 -3.06 -5.15
C LEU A 17 2.44 -4.14 -4.17
N GLU A 18 2.76 -4.00 -2.90
CA GLU A 18 2.31 -4.96 -1.88
C GLU A 18 0.79 -4.89 -1.67
N MET A 19 0.23 -3.69 -1.63
CA MET A 19 -1.20 -3.44 -1.47
C MET A 19 -2.04 -4.10 -2.57
N VAL A 20 -1.62 -3.98 -3.84
CA VAL A 20 -2.42 -4.48 -4.96
C VAL A 20 -2.19 -5.95 -5.30
N LYS A 21 -1.25 -6.64 -4.66
CA LYS A 21 -0.94 -8.06 -4.95
C LYS A 21 -2.17 -8.97 -4.91
N SER A 22 -3.05 -8.76 -3.96
CA SER A 22 -4.30 -9.52 -3.82
C SER A 22 -5.24 -9.34 -5.00
N ARG A 23 -5.18 -8.21 -5.69
CA ARG A 23 -6.06 -7.83 -6.79
C ARG A 23 -5.49 -8.15 -8.17
N VAL A 24 -4.17 -8.34 -8.32
CA VAL A 24 -3.51 -8.53 -9.62
C VAL A 24 -2.89 -9.91 -9.81
N GLY A 25 -3.01 -10.82 -8.84
CA GLY A 25 -2.45 -12.17 -8.91
C GLY A 25 -3.05 -12.99 -10.08
N PRO A 26 -2.30 -14.00 -10.59
CA PRO A 26 -2.74 -14.80 -11.75
C PRO A 26 -4.02 -15.58 -11.50
N SER A 27 -4.36 -15.86 -10.25
CA SER A 27 -5.58 -16.58 -9.84
C SER A 27 -6.75 -15.66 -9.51
N VAL A 28 -6.57 -14.34 -9.62
CA VAL A 28 -7.61 -13.37 -9.28
C VAL A 28 -8.66 -13.31 -10.38
N ARG A 29 -9.94 -13.34 -9.97
CA ARG A 29 -11.05 -13.17 -10.89
C ARG A 29 -10.99 -11.79 -11.54
N ARG A 30 -11.15 -11.75 -12.86
CA ARG A 30 -11.26 -10.48 -13.60
C ARG A 30 -12.59 -9.79 -13.27
N ASN A 31 -12.52 -8.83 -12.38
CA ASN A 31 -13.60 -7.95 -11.98
C ASN A 31 -13.17 -6.48 -12.12
N ALA A 32 -14.03 -5.55 -11.73
CA ALA A 32 -13.75 -4.11 -11.82
C ALA A 32 -12.52 -3.70 -10.96
N GLU A 33 -12.38 -4.29 -9.77
CA GLU A 33 -11.25 -4.02 -8.85
C GLU A 33 -9.91 -4.49 -9.44
N HIS A 34 -9.90 -5.68 -10.06
CA HIS A 34 -8.73 -6.21 -10.77
C HIS A 34 -8.32 -5.30 -11.94
N LEU A 35 -9.27 -4.89 -12.77
CA LEU A 35 -9.00 -4.01 -13.91
C LEU A 35 -8.53 -2.62 -13.45
N SER A 36 -9.13 -2.07 -12.41
CA SER A 36 -8.71 -0.80 -11.81
C SER A 36 -7.27 -0.87 -11.28
N ALA A 37 -6.94 -1.94 -10.55
CA ALA A 37 -5.59 -2.14 -10.03
C ALA A 37 -4.55 -2.29 -11.15
N LEU A 38 -4.84 -3.06 -12.20
CA LEU A 38 -3.97 -3.22 -13.37
C LEU A 38 -3.79 -1.89 -14.10
N HIS A 39 -4.87 -1.14 -14.33
CA HIS A 39 -4.80 0.17 -14.98
C HIS A 39 -3.91 1.14 -14.21
N THR A 40 -4.08 1.20 -12.90
CA THR A 40 -3.28 2.09 -12.03
C THR A 40 -1.81 1.67 -12.00
N LEU A 41 -1.52 0.36 -11.90
CA LEU A 41 -0.15 -0.16 -11.99
C LEU A 41 0.51 0.20 -13.31
N HIS A 42 -0.19 -0.05 -14.42
CA HIS A 42 0.31 0.26 -15.76
C HIS A 42 0.61 1.75 -15.90
N HIS A 43 -0.35 2.60 -15.52
CA HIS A 43 -0.20 4.05 -15.59
C HIS A 43 0.95 4.57 -14.72
N ALA A 44 1.04 4.12 -13.46
CA ALA A 44 2.10 4.51 -12.53
C ALA A 44 3.47 4.07 -13.05
N THR A 45 3.60 2.82 -13.53
CA THR A 45 4.86 2.28 -14.07
C THR A 45 5.32 3.07 -15.29
N LEU A 46 4.44 3.34 -16.26
CA LEU A 46 4.79 4.16 -17.42
C LEU A 46 5.18 5.59 -17.05
N THR A 47 4.48 6.17 -16.07
CA THR A 47 4.84 7.50 -15.56
C THR A 47 6.25 7.51 -14.96
N ILE A 48 6.58 6.50 -14.15
CA ILE A 48 7.92 6.34 -13.56
C ILE A 48 8.97 6.17 -14.67
N ILE A 49 8.74 5.30 -15.66
CA ILE A 49 9.63 5.09 -16.80
C ILE A 49 9.90 6.43 -17.53
N ARG A 50 8.87 7.21 -17.80
CA ARG A 50 8.99 8.51 -18.47
C ARG A 50 9.75 9.53 -17.64
N LEU A 51 9.54 9.59 -16.33
CA LEU A 51 10.27 10.48 -15.43
C LEU A 51 11.75 10.14 -15.33
N PHE A 52 12.11 8.85 -15.41
CA PHE A 52 13.50 8.40 -15.41
C PHE A 52 14.20 8.45 -16.79
N ALA A 53 13.44 8.52 -17.87
CA ALA A 53 13.96 8.44 -19.23
C ALA A 53 15.10 9.43 -19.53
N PRO A 54 15.09 10.71 -19.07
CA PRO A 54 16.21 11.63 -19.30
C PRO A 54 17.52 11.24 -18.59
N PHE A 55 17.46 10.39 -17.57
CA PHE A 55 18.59 10.03 -16.71
C PHE A 55 19.17 8.65 -17.05
N ILE A 56 18.30 7.67 -17.34
CA ILE A 56 18.69 6.29 -17.65
C ILE A 56 18.01 5.81 -18.94
N PRO A 57 18.33 6.44 -20.10
CA PRO A 57 17.58 6.29 -21.35
C PRO A 57 17.53 4.84 -21.87
N PHE A 58 18.61 4.08 -21.74
CA PHE A 58 18.66 2.70 -22.28
C PHE A 58 17.71 1.76 -21.51
N VAL A 59 17.74 1.81 -20.19
CA VAL A 59 16.88 0.96 -19.34
C VAL A 59 15.42 1.32 -19.54
N THR A 60 15.11 2.62 -19.52
CA THR A 60 13.73 3.10 -19.70
C THR A 60 13.22 2.87 -21.11
N GLY A 61 14.05 2.93 -22.13
CA GLY A 61 13.68 2.54 -23.50
C GLY A 61 13.28 1.08 -23.57
N THR A 62 14.13 0.17 -23.06
CA THR A 62 13.83 -1.28 -23.04
C THR A 62 12.54 -1.57 -22.24
N LEU A 63 12.36 -0.96 -21.07
CA LEU A 63 11.14 -1.14 -20.28
C LEU A 63 9.90 -0.61 -21.01
N HIS A 64 10.00 0.55 -21.65
CA HIS A 64 8.90 1.12 -22.42
C HIS A 64 8.45 0.19 -23.55
N ASP A 65 9.41 -0.41 -24.29
CA ASP A 65 9.13 -1.35 -25.36
C ASP A 65 8.43 -2.64 -24.85
N ILE A 66 8.78 -3.08 -23.65
CA ILE A 66 8.12 -4.23 -23.01
C ILE A 66 6.66 -3.89 -22.64
N PHE A 67 6.39 -2.69 -22.16
CA PHE A 67 5.06 -2.28 -21.68
C PHE A 67 4.11 -1.83 -22.79
N GLU A 68 4.63 -1.09 -23.78
CA GLU A 68 3.81 -0.51 -24.86
C GLU A 68 3.91 -1.31 -26.18
N GLY A 69 4.78 -2.32 -26.22
CA GLY A 69 5.18 -3.02 -27.44
C GLY A 69 6.30 -2.29 -28.17
N ALA A 70 7.20 -3.06 -28.81
CA ALA A 70 8.27 -2.51 -29.64
C ALA A 70 7.65 -1.78 -30.84
N VAL A 71 7.69 -0.48 -30.81
CA VAL A 71 7.26 0.43 -31.88
C VAL A 71 8.49 1.17 -32.35
N ASP A 72 8.56 1.57 -33.61
CA ASP A 72 9.70 2.33 -34.19
C ASP A 72 10.05 3.65 -33.50
N ASP A 73 9.41 3.95 -32.38
CA ASP A 73 9.53 5.17 -31.60
C ASP A 73 9.96 4.90 -30.16
N THR A 74 10.99 5.58 -29.72
CA THR A 74 11.50 5.49 -28.37
C THR A 74 10.65 6.26 -27.37
N VAL A 75 10.80 5.95 -26.08
CA VAL A 75 10.18 6.72 -24.99
C VAL A 75 10.50 8.23 -25.09
N HIS A 76 11.65 8.59 -25.69
CA HIS A 76 12.06 9.99 -25.89
C HIS A 76 11.33 10.66 -27.06
N ALA A 77 10.98 9.93 -28.11
CA ALA A 77 10.31 10.48 -29.29
C ALA A 77 8.79 10.62 -29.09
N ARG A 78 8.15 9.63 -28.44
CA ARG A 78 6.71 9.63 -28.12
C ARG A 78 6.39 10.09 -26.72
N GLY A 79 7.34 10.01 -25.83
CA GLY A 79 7.15 10.27 -24.41
C GLY A 79 6.80 11.74 -24.16
N LYS A 80 5.52 12.08 -24.19
CA LYS A 80 5.08 13.34 -23.61
C LYS A 80 5.42 13.31 -22.13
N TRP A 81 5.94 14.43 -21.61
CA TRP A 81 6.14 14.58 -20.18
C TRP A 81 4.85 14.30 -19.43
N PRO A 82 4.86 13.49 -18.36
CA PRO A 82 3.67 13.19 -17.60
C PRO A 82 2.97 14.47 -17.12
N ARG A 83 1.67 14.52 -17.31
CA ARG A 83 0.84 15.62 -16.83
C ARG A 83 -0.05 15.11 -15.72
N LEU A 84 -0.31 15.95 -14.73
CA LEU A 84 -1.33 15.67 -13.74
C LEU A 84 -2.67 15.54 -14.47
N ALA A 85 -3.33 14.40 -14.32
CA ALA A 85 -4.67 14.23 -14.83
C ALA A 85 -5.65 15.04 -13.98
N ASP A 86 -6.75 15.49 -14.60
CA ASP A 86 -7.85 16.12 -13.85
C ASP A 86 -8.58 15.00 -13.06
N HIS A 87 -8.24 14.87 -11.78
CA HIS A 87 -8.91 13.96 -10.86
C HIS A 87 -10.07 14.67 -10.18
N ALA A 88 -11.12 13.91 -9.87
CA ALA A 88 -12.34 14.43 -9.27
C ALA A 88 -12.10 15.07 -7.89
N ASP A 89 -11.22 14.48 -7.08
CA ASP A 89 -10.81 15.02 -5.77
C ASP A 89 -9.39 14.53 -5.40
N PRO A 90 -8.35 15.26 -5.84
CA PRO A 90 -6.96 14.90 -5.53
C PRO A 90 -6.64 14.91 -4.02
N GLN A 91 -7.38 15.67 -3.23
CA GLN A 91 -7.15 15.78 -1.79
C GLN A 91 -7.71 14.56 -1.03
N LEU A 92 -8.88 14.07 -1.42
CA LEU A 92 -9.47 12.87 -0.85
C LEU A 92 -8.59 11.65 -1.12
N ASP A 93 -8.15 11.47 -2.35
CA ASP A 93 -7.28 10.37 -2.76
C ASP A 93 -5.96 10.39 -2.01
N ARG A 94 -5.39 11.57 -1.78
CA ARG A 94 -4.15 11.73 -1.00
C ARG A 94 -4.35 11.37 0.46
N ASN A 95 -5.40 11.88 1.10
CA ASN A 95 -5.70 11.60 2.50
C ASN A 95 -5.89 10.10 2.75
N LEU A 96 -6.57 9.40 1.84
CA LEU A 96 -6.74 7.95 1.90
C LEU A 96 -5.40 7.21 1.79
N GLY A 97 -4.58 7.60 0.82
CA GLY A 97 -3.25 7.01 0.60
C GLY A 97 -2.32 7.19 1.81
N ASP A 98 -2.25 8.42 2.34
CA ASP A 98 -1.43 8.75 3.50
C ASP A 98 -1.89 7.95 4.74
N ALA A 99 -3.20 7.92 5.03
CA ALA A 99 -3.77 7.16 6.14
C ALA A 99 -3.47 5.66 6.03
N PHE A 100 -3.58 5.10 4.82
CA PHE A 100 -3.25 3.69 4.56
C PHE A 100 -1.78 3.39 4.90
N VAL A 101 -0.85 4.20 4.38
CA VAL A 101 0.60 4.03 4.62
C VAL A 101 0.95 4.18 6.09
N GLU A 102 0.34 5.12 6.80
CA GLU A 102 0.54 5.32 8.23
C GLU A 102 0.12 4.10 9.06
N ILE A 103 -1.05 3.53 8.77
CA ILE A 103 -1.52 2.33 9.49
C ILE A 103 -0.60 1.14 9.22
N VAL A 104 -0.21 0.93 7.96
CA VAL A 104 0.74 -0.15 7.62
C VAL A 104 2.08 0.05 8.32
N SER A 105 2.58 1.28 8.39
CA SER A 105 3.83 1.62 9.08
C SER A 105 3.73 1.33 10.58
N ALA A 106 2.62 1.71 11.22
CA ALA A 106 2.39 1.40 12.63
C ALA A 106 2.31 -0.12 12.89
N GLY A 107 1.60 -0.86 12.04
CA GLY A 107 1.53 -2.33 12.14
C GLY A 107 2.90 -3.00 11.97
N ARG A 108 3.70 -2.54 11.00
CA ARG A 108 5.09 -3.02 10.82
C ARG A 108 5.96 -2.70 12.03
N LYS A 109 5.78 -1.52 12.64
CA LYS A 109 6.48 -1.14 13.87
C LYS A 109 6.14 -2.09 15.01
N VAL A 110 4.87 -2.41 15.24
CA VAL A 110 4.48 -3.39 16.27
C VAL A 110 5.17 -4.73 16.04
N LYS A 111 5.21 -5.24 14.80
CA LYS A 111 5.92 -6.50 14.51
C LYS A 111 7.42 -6.40 14.76
N SER A 112 8.04 -5.26 14.43
CA SER A 112 9.46 -5.00 14.72
C SER A 112 9.74 -4.96 16.22
N ASP A 113 8.91 -4.25 16.99
CA ASP A 113 9.05 -4.12 18.45
C ASP A 113 8.90 -5.49 19.15
N LEU A 114 8.08 -6.37 18.59
CA LEU A 114 7.94 -7.76 19.03
C LEU A 114 9.06 -8.70 18.51
N ALA A 115 10.00 -8.20 17.71
CA ALA A 115 11.06 -8.96 17.07
C ALA A 115 10.54 -10.15 16.25
N VAL A 116 9.38 -10.02 15.60
CA VAL A 116 8.78 -11.03 14.73
C VAL A 116 8.89 -10.62 13.25
N SER A 117 8.82 -11.63 12.37
CA SER A 117 8.80 -11.38 10.92
C SER A 117 7.61 -10.53 10.50
N LEU A 118 7.78 -9.66 9.51
CA LEU A 118 6.67 -8.92 8.90
C LEU A 118 5.58 -9.87 8.33
N ARG A 119 5.96 -11.09 7.98
CA ARG A 119 5.05 -12.16 7.51
C ARG A 119 4.37 -12.94 8.62
N SER A 120 4.74 -12.71 9.89
CA SER A 120 4.11 -13.43 11.02
C SER A 120 2.60 -13.22 11.01
N PRO A 121 1.81 -14.28 11.18
CA PRO A 121 0.36 -14.20 11.14
C PRO A 121 -0.18 -13.43 12.35
N VAL A 122 -1.20 -12.64 12.08
CA VAL A 122 -1.93 -11.83 13.06
C VAL A 122 -3.36 -12.35 13.14
N THR A 123 -3.85 -12.64 14.33
CA THR A 123 -5.24 -13.06 14.52
C THR A 123 -6.17 -11.86 14.30
N THR A 124 -5.89 -10.75 14.98
CA THR A 124 -6.72 -9.54 14.93
C THR A 124 -5.85 -8.31 14.74
N LEU A 125 -6.17 -7.52 13.73
CA LEU A 125 -5.70 -6.16 13.52
C LEU A 125 -6.77 -5.21 14.06
N THR A 126 -6.43 -4.43 15.07
CA THR A 126 -7.30 -3.40 15.64
C THR A 126 -6.80 -2.02 15.23
N ILE A 127 -7.67 -1.21 14.66
CA ILE A 127 -7.38 0.18 14.30
C ILE A 127 -8.28 1.08 15.13
N SER A 128 -7.69 2.03 15.82
CA SER A 128 -8.38 3.00 16.67
C SER A 128 -7.84 4.40 16.45
N PRO A 129 -8.58 5.43 16.90
CA PRO A 129 -8.06 6.79 16.98
C PRO A 129 -6.73 6.85 17.73
N GLY A 130 -5.83 7.71 17.27
CA GLY A 130 -4.57 8.01 17.94
C GLY A 130 -4.71 9.20 18.89
N ASN A 131 -3.80 10.15 18.79
CA ASN A 131 -3.80 11.37 19.61
C ASN A 131 -4.57 12.53 18.92
N GLY A 132 -5.19 12.29 17.78
CA GLY A 132 -5.98 13.28 17.04
C GLY A 132 -7.47 13.25 17.40
N ASP A 133 -8.22 14.17 16.79
CA ASP A 133 -9.67 14.36 17.03
C ASP A 133 -10.56 13.48 16.13
N MET A 134 -9.98 12.45 15.46
CA MET A 134 -10.76 11.55 14.60
C MET A 134 -11.52 10.52 15.43
N GLU A 135 -12.80 10.34 15.12
CA GLU A 135 -13.63 9.27 15.68
C GLU A 135 -13.50 7.98 14.84
N VAL A 136 -13.83 6.84 15.44
CA VAL A 136 -13.72 5.53 14.79
C VAL A 136 -14.57 5.43 13.53
N GLU A 137 -15.73 6.07 13.52
CA GLU A 137 -16.63 6.14 12.36
C GLU A 137 -16.01 6.89 11.19
N GLN A 138 -15.27 7.96 11.47
CA GLN A 138 -14.57 8.74 10.44
C GLN A 138 -13.41 7.91 9.85
N ILE A 139 -12.68 7.20 10.70
CA ILE A 139 -11.57 6.31 10.26
C ILE A 139 -12.12 5.17 9.41
N SER A 140 -13.17 4.50 9.87
CA SER A 140 -13.81 3.40 9.14
C SER A 140 -14.48 3.87 7.85
N GLY A 141 -15.05 5.07 7.83
CA GLY A 141 -15.59 5.69 6.63
C GLY A 141 -14.54 6.00 5.59
N LEU A 142 -13.38 6.52 6.02
CA LEU A 142 -12.25 6.84 5.14
C LEU A 142 -11.61 5.57 4.54
N LEU A 143 -11.38 4.56 5.36
CA LEU A 143 -10.53 3.39 5.04
C LEU A 143 -11.33 2.10 4.79
N GLY A 144 -12.65 2.10 4.99
CA GLY A 144 -13.49 0.91 4.89
C GLY A 144 -13.35 0.18 3.55
N GLY A 145 -13.24 0.93 2.45
CA GLY A 145 -13.01 0.39 1.12
C GLY A 145 -11.64 -0.29 0.92
N THR A 146 -10.67 -0.04 1.82
CA THR A 146 -9.32 -0.62 1.77
C THR A 146 -9.07 -1.63 2.90
N SER A 147 -10.09 -2.00 3.66
CA SER A 147 -9.97 -2.90 4.82
C SER A 147 -9.32 -4.23 4.48
N GLU A 148 -9.67 -4.81 3.34
CA GLU A 148 -9.11 -6.09 2.89
C GLU A 148 -7.63 -5.95 2.54
N ASP A 149 -7.23 -4.86 1.91
CA ASP A 149 -5.82 -4.60 1.57
C ASP A 149 -4.98 -4.42 2.85
N LEU A 150 -5.49 -3.64 3.84
CA LEU A 150 -4.85 -3.48 5.15
C LEU A 150 -4.67 -4.82 5.87
N ARG A 151 -5.75 -5.62 5.88
CA ARG A 151 -5.74 -6.96 6.47
C ARG A 151 -4.69 -7.86 5.85
N LEU A 152 -4.63 -7.90 4.52
CA LEU A 152 -3.69 -8.74 3.78
C LEU A 152 -2.25 -8.25 3.91
N MET A 153 -2.00 -6.93 3.84
CA MET A 153 -0.65 -6.38 4.01
C MET A 153 -0.04 -6.66 5.38
N LEU A 154 -0.86 -6.67 6.42
CA LEU A 154 -0.42 -6.97 7.78
C LEU A 154 -0.55 -8.45 8.15
N ASN A 155 -0.97 -9.31 7.17
CA ASN A 155 -1.19 -10.73 7.35
C ASN A 155 -2.12 -11.03 8.53
N ALA A 156 -3.25 -10.32 8.60
CA ALA A 156 -4.25 -10.44 9.65
C ALA A 156 -5.45 -11.27 9.18
N ASN A 157 -6.02 -12.09 10.09
CA ASN A 157 -7.23 -12.85 9.81
C ASN A 157 -8.47 -11.96 9.88
N VAL A 158 -8.51 -11.07 10.86
CA VAL A 158 -9.64 -10.16 11.11
C VAL A 158 -9.12 -8.74 11.28
N LEU A 159 -9.87 -7.76 10.75
CA LEU A 159 -9.68 -6.34 11.02
C LEU A 159 -10.88 -5.82 11.81
N THR A 160 -10.61 -5.06 12.86
CA THR A 160 -11.61 -4.46 13.73
C THR A 160 -11.34 -2.96 13.89
N TRP A 161 -12.39 -2.17 13.72
CA TRP A 161 -12.40 -0.74 14.07
C TRP A 161 -12.89 -0.62 15.51
N SER A 162 -12.20 0.13 16.35
CA SER A 162 -12.53 0.24 17.78
C SER A 162 -12.09 1.58 18.34
N GLU A 163 -12.81 2.12 19.32
CA GLU A 163 -12.43 3.35 20.03
C GLU A 163 -11.06 3.23 20.72
N ILE A 164 -10.73 2.05 21.18
CA ILE A 164 -9.47 1.78 21.85
C ILE A 164 -8.89 0.42 21.43
N VAL A 165 -7.58 0.32 21.43
CA VAL A 165 -6.90 -0.97 21.35
C VAL A 165 -7.08 -1.73 22.67
N PRO A 166 -7.50 -3.01 22.65
CA PRO A 166 -7.68 -3.81 23.88
C PRO A 166 -6.43 -3.78 24.78
N HIS A 167 -6.68 -3.74 26.08
CA HIS A 167 -5.61 -3.72 27.07
C HIS A 167 -4.73 -4.97 26.95
N GLY A 168 -3.42 -4.76 26.97
CA GLY A 168 -2.42 -5.85 26.82
C GLY A 168 -2.15 -6.27 25.37
N GLN A 169 -2.87 -5.74 24.37
CA GLN A 169 -2.54 -5.96 22.98
C GLN A 169 -1.36 -5.08 22.56
N PRO A 170 -0.27 -5.64 22.01
CA PRO A 170 0.83 -4.86 21.46
C PRO A 170 0.32 -3.86 20.42
N ASN A 171 0.74 -2.60 20.56
CA ASN A 171 0.26 -1.55 19.66
C ASN A 171 1.32 -0.45 19.45
N ALA A 172 1.14 0.33 18.39
CA ALA A 172 1.93 1.51 18.10
C ALA A 172 1.05 2.62 17.53
N LEU A 173 1.46 3.87 17.74
CA LEU A 173 0.91 5.02 17.02
C LEU A 173 1.50 5.08 15.61
N SER A 174 0.69 5.58 14.68
CA SER A 174 1.15 5.94 13.34
C SER A 174 2.19 7.07 13.41
N PRO A 175 2.98 7.30 12.35
CA PRO A 175 3.99 8.36 12.33
C PRO A 175 3.43 9.74 12.68
N ASP A 176 2.24 10.08 12.18
CA ASP A 176 1.56 11.35 12.45
C ASP A 176 0.61 11.30 13.66
N GLU A 177 0.68 10.20 14.42
CA GLU A 177 -0.11 9.97 15.64
C GLU A 177 -1.64 9.98 15.44
N ARG A 178 -2.12 9.97 14.19
CA ARG A 178 -3.56 9.96 13.88
C ARG A 178 -4.25 8.65 14.23
N PHE A 179 -3.52 7.55 14.13
CA PHE A 179 -4.04 6.19 14.32
C PHE A 179 -3.22 5.44 15.38
N ARG A 180 -3.89 4.57 16.10
CA ARG A 180 -3.28 3.55 16.94
C ARG A 180 -3.60 2.19 16.38
N VAL A 181 -2.58 1.40 16.13
CA VAL A 181 -2.68 0.08 15.51
C VAL A 181 -2.24 -0.98 16.50
N GLY A 182 -3.16 -1.88 16.84
CA GLY A 182 -2.90 -3.02 17.71
C GLY A 182 -2.88 -4.33 16.94
N LEU A 183 -1.95 -5.22 17.28
CA LEU A 183 -1.83 -6.55 16.67
C LEU A 183 -1.95 -7.64 17.74
N GLN A 184 -2.93 -8.51 17.59
CA GLN A 184 -2.98 -9.78 18.30
C GLN A 184 -2.29 -10.83 17.44
N MET A 185 -1.11 -11.27 17.87
CA MET A 185 -0.36 -12.28 17.14
C MET A 185 -1.04 -13.65 17.25
N ALA A 186 -1.03 -14.42 16.17
CA ALA A 186 -1.43 -15.81 16.23
C ALA A 186 -0.44 -16.58 17.11
N GLN A 187 -0.96 -17.40 18.01
CA GLN A 187 -0.10 -18.29 18.79
C GLN A 187 0.56 -19.29 17.82
N PRO A 188 1.85 -19.60 17.99
CA PRO A 188 2.45 -20.69 17.22
C PRO A 188 1.63 -21.96 17.49
N GLU A 189 1.16 -22.61 16.42
CA GLU A 189 0.54 -23.93 16.56
C GLU A 189 1.50 -24.82 17.33
N ASN A 190 1.03 -25.32 18.46
CA ASN A 190 1.78 -26.24 19.31
C ASN A 190 1.87 -27.57 18.54
N THR A 191 2.85 -27.68 17.64
CA THR A 191 3.19 -28.95 16.99
C THR A 191 3.85 -29.90 18.02
N MET A 192 3.12 -30.19 19.10
CA MET A 192 3.36 -31.36 19.93
C MET A 192 2.24 -32.35 19.63
N ASN A 193 2.46 -33.18 18.64
CA ASN A 193 2.01 -34.59 18.60
C ASN A 193 2.10 -35.10 17.16
N ARG A 194 3.28 -35.63 16.82
CA ARG A 194 3.35 -36.90 16.09
C ARG A 194 4.75 -37.48 16.25
#